data_634cc551c61a1bc96223d7bafa95973a
#
_entry.id   634cc551c61a1bc96223d7bafa95973a
#
_cell.length_a   1.000
_cell.length_b   1.000
_cell.length_c   1.000
_cell.angle_alpha   90.00
_cell.angle_beta   90.00
_cell.angle_gamma   90.00
#
_symmetry.space_group_name_H-M   'P 1'
#
loop_
_entity.id
_entity.type
_entity.pdbx_description
1 polymer ?
#
loop_
_entity_poly.entity_id
_entity_poly.type
_entity_poly.pdbx_seq_one_letter_code
_entity_poly.pdbx_strand_id
1 'polypeptide(L)'
;MTAPRIISRIAARALRRSPLHPLPRSTLAPTKLSPTGYTSVRLGSTLPPRADFTKPTEEHIKELRTLLSSNASLISTIDGSATPDELQAFNDDWMNKYHGKSPIVVKPKTTEEVSKVMKYCYDKGLAVVPQGGNTGLVGGSNPVHDEIILNLSNLSHIRSFDPVSGIFVADAGVILEVADNYLAERGFIFPLDLGAKGSCHIGGNVATNAGGLRLLRYGSLHGTVLGLEVVLPDGTIWNGLSKLRKDNTGFDIKQLFIGSEGTIGIITAISILCPRRPSAMNVAVFSLPSYEAVQKVFGEAKTYLGEILSAFEFFDKQSYALVKKHQEENGETRSVFEQEGDFYCLIETGGSNSEHDEAKLTALLEHLLTSDLVLDGVLAQDSTQFQSIWSLRELIPESAGKAGSVYKYDVSVPVGKMYGLVEKMRERLRKEGVLEGDGNPEGPIRAVAGYGHMGDGNLHINIVANKYTEEIEKIIEPYVYEIVAENEGSISAEHGLGVMKAPYIGYTQNETSVEVMKKIKNLFDPKGLLNPYKYIV
;
A
#
# COMPACT_ATOMS: atom_id res chain seq x y z
N MET A 1 -48.78 26.02 -17.36
CA MET A 1 -49.70 25.30 -18.25
C MET A 1 -49.04 23.97 -18.63
N THR A 2 -49.49 22.93 -18.00
CA THR A 2 -49.68 21.51 -18.38
C THR A 2 -48.72 20.87 -19.38
N ALA A 3 -47.94 19.92 -18.89
CA ALA A 3 -47.28 18.87 -19.66
C ALA A 3 -48.30 17.83 -20.23
N PRO A 4 -48.01 17.13 -21.31
CA PRO A 4 -48.65 15.87 -21.57
C PRO A 4 -47.73 14.65 -21.39
N ARG A 5 -48.26 13.69 -20.63
CA ARG A 5 -47.79 12.31 -20.52
C ARG A 5 -47.90 11.61 -21.90
N ILE A 6 -46.85 10.88 -22.29
CA ILE A 6 -47.02 9.79 -23.27
C ILE A 6 -46.48 8.50 -22.62
N ILE A 7 -47.43 7.64 -22.28
CA ILE A 7 -47.20 6.24 -21.93
C ILE A 7 -47.29 5.46 -23.24
N SER A 8 -46.25 4.76 -23.65
CA SER A 8 -46.38 3.71 -24.67
C SER A 8 -46.00 2.34 -24.08
N ARG A 9 -47.00 1.49 -24.10
CA ARG A 9 -46.94 0.04 -23.79
C ARG A 9 -46.09 -0.67 -24.82
N ILE A 10 -45.08 -1.44 -24.37
CA ILE A 10 -44.54 -2.54 -25.18
C ILE A 10 -44.62 -3.81 -24.37
N ALA A 11 -45.22 -4.81 -25.02
CA ALA A 11 -45.72 -6.04 -24.50
C ALA A 11 -44.64 -7.01 -24.00
N ALA A 12 -44.98 -7.70 -22.93
CA ALA A 12 -44.27 -8.86 -22.42
C ALA A 12 -44.23 -9.99 -23.47
N ARG A 13 -43.03 -10.44 -23.83
CA ARG A 13 -42.82 -11.69 -24.56
C ARG A 13 -42.10 -12.67 -23.64
N ALA A 14 -42.85 -13.64 -23.16
CA ALA A 14 -42.36 -14.73 -22.32
C ALA A 14 -41.30 -15.56 -23.09
N LEU A 15 -40.06 -15.56 -22.62
CA LEU A 15 -39.06 -16.54 -23.01
C LEU A 15 -39.12 -17.71 -22.02
N ARG A 16 -39.53 -18.86 -22.52
CA ARG A 16 -39.53 -20.13 -21.79
C ARG A 16 -38.07 -20.49 -21.41
N ARG A 17 -37.80 -20.62 -20.13
CA ARG A 17 -36.56 -21.19 -19.60
C ARG A 17 -36.69 -22.71 -19.65
N SER A 18 -35.79 -23.38 -20.36
CA SER A 18 -35.56 -24.81 -20.24
C SER A 18 -34.83 -25.10 -18.93
N PRO A 19 -35.15 -26.18 -18.20
CA PRO A 19 -34.45 -26.51 -16.95
C PRO A 19 -33.07 -27.04 -17.25
N LEU A 20 -32.06 -26.39 -16.69
CA LEU A 20 -30.68 -26.90 -16.61
C LEU A 20 -30.63 -27.99 -15.53
N HIS A 21 -30.21 -29.18 -15.91
CA HIS A 21 -29.93 -30.27 -14.97
C HIS A 21 -28.73 -29.91 -14.10
N PRO A 22 -28.77 -30.14 -12.77
CA PRO A 22 -27.64 -29.93 -11.91
C PRO A 22 -26.58 -31.00 -12.16
N LEU A 23 -25.33 -30.56 -12.39
CA LEU A 23 -24.17 -31.42 -12.36
C LEU A 23 -23.91 -31.93 -10.93
N PRO A 24 -23.41 -33.17 -10.76
CA PRO A 24 -23.20 -33.73 -9.42
C PRO A 24 -22.10 -32.94 -8.68
N ARG A 25 -22.42 -32.47 -7.48
CA ARG A 25 -21.45 -31.90 -6.53
C ARG A 25 -20.51 -33.01 -6.08
N SER A 26 -19.24 -32.91 -6.43
CA SER A 26 -18.20 -33.67 -5.76
C SER A 26 -18.04 -33.12 -4.33
N THR A 27 -18.44 -33.92 -3.35
CA THR A 27 -18.18 -33.68 -1.94
C THR A 27 -16.71 -34.01 -1.65
N LEU A 28 -15.81 -33.06 -1.90
CA LEU A 28 -14.52 -33.05 -1.22
C LEU A 28 -14.75 -32.33 0.12
N ALA A 29 -14.71 -33.10 1.19
CA ALA A 29 -14.71 -32.57 2.55
C ALA A 29 -13.50 -31.65 2.73
N PRO A 30 -13.63 -30.49 3.41
CA PRO A 30 -12.51 -29.64 3.73
C PRO A 30 -11.59 -30.42 4.69
N THR A 31 -10.43 -30.79 4.22
CA THR A 31 -9.33 -31.27 5.08
C THR A 31 -8.98 -30.11 6.00
N LYS A 32 -9.30 -30.25 7.30
CA LYS A 32 -8.79 -29.38 8.33
C LYS A 32 -7.27 -29.48 8.31
N LEU A 33 -6.59 -28.47 7.78
CA LEU A 33 -5.17 -28.26 8.01
C LEU A 33 -5.01 -27.92 9.49
N SER A 34 -4.66 -28.92 10.30
CA SER A 34 -4.15 -28.68 11.64
C SER A 34 -2.80 -28.00 11.49
N PRO A 35 -2.50 -26.93 12.23
CA PRO A 35 -1.18 -26.33 12.25
C PRO A 35 -0.25 -27.24 13.05
N THR A 36 0.26 -28.31 12.43
CA THR A 36 1.28 -29.17 13.03
C THR A 36 2.62 -28.78 12.45
N GLY A 37 3.44 -28.13 13.29
CA GLY A 37 4.87 -28.11 13.07
C GLY A 37 5.58 -26.78 12.95
N TYR A 38 4.94 -25.66 13.24
CA TYR A 38 5.73 -24.44 13.45
C TYR A 38 6.37 -24.50 14.84
N THR A 39 7.64 -24.85 14.87
CA THR A 39 8.50 -24.54 16.02
C THR A 39 8.35 -23.05 16.25
N SER A 40 7.79 -22.67 17.40
CA SER A 40 7.71 -21.29 17.85
C SER A 40 9.14 -20.72 17.87
N VAL A 41 9.50 -20.01 16.81
CA VAL A 41 10.67 -19.15 16.84
C VAL A 41 10.34 -18.11 17.89
N ARG A 42 11.10 -18.09 18.97
CA ARG A 42 11.03 -17.05 19.99
C ARG A 42 11.38 -15.73 19.30
N LEU A 43 10.36 -14.98 18.90
CA LEU A 43 10.48 -13.63 18.39
C LEU A 43 10.37 -12.67 19.59
N GLY A 44 11.53 -12.44 20.23
CA GLY A 44 11.80 -11.15 20.81
C GLY A 44 12.25 -10.23 19.68
N SER A 45 12.05 -8.94 19.80
CA SER A 45 12.42 -7.84 18.88
C SER A 45 13.94 -7.71 18.61
N THR A 46 14.66 -8.80 18.50
CA THR A 46 16.08 -8.80 18.19
C THR A 46 16.27 -8.91 16.68
N LEU A 47 16.77 -7.85 16.09
CA LEU A 47 17.29 -7.84 14.73
C LEU A 47 18.14 -9.09 14.47
N PRO A 48 18.08 -9.71 13.28
CA PRO A 48 18.90 -10.87 12.97
C PRO A 48 20.38 -10.51 13.14
N PRO A 49 21.24 -11.45 13.57
CA PRO A 49 22.66 -11.20 13.72
C PRO A 49 23.29 -10.80 12.39
N ARG A 50 24.27 -9.90 12.43
CA ARG A 50 25.00 -9.49 11.23
C ARG A 50 25.67 -10.70 10.57
N ALA A 51 25.39 -10.92 9.30
CA ALA A 51 26.04 -11.95 8.51
C ALA A 51 27.52 -11.55 8.19
N ASP A 52 28.28 -12.54 7.72
CA ASP A 52 29.71 -12.34 7.39
C ASP A 52 29.90 -11.64 6.03
N PHE A 53 29.36 -10.44 5.91
CA PHE A 53 29.60 -9.56 4.77
C PHE A 53 30.84 -8.70 5.00
N THR A 54 31.54 -8.33 3.91
CA THR A 54 32.67 -7.41 3.97
C THR A 54 32.25 -6.08 4.61
N LYS A 55 33.04 -5.59 5.57
CA LYS A 55 32.79 -4.26 6.14
C LYS A 55 33.33 -3.18 5.21
N PRO A 56 32.58 -2.09 4.97
CA PRO A 56 33.07 -0.96 4.20
C PRO A 56 34.32 -0.32 4.82
N THR A 57 35.28 0.09 3.97
CA THR A 57 36.52 0.76 4.34
C THR A 57 36.78 2.01 3.51
N GLU A 58 37.75 2.85 3.88
CA GLU A 58 38.16 4.03 3.09
C GLU A 58 38.56 3.66 1.65
N GLU A 59 39.20 2.50 1.46
CA GLU A 59 39.60 2.03 0.12
C GLU A 59 38.35 1.77 -0.75
N HIS A 60 37.35 1.12 -0.18
CA HIS A 60 36.08 0.90 -0.88
C HIS A 60 35.40 2.23 -1.27
N ILE A 61 35.47 3.25 -0.41
CA ILE A 61 34.90 4.57 -0.72
C ILE A 61 35.65 5.23 -1.88
N LYS A 62 37.00 5.19 -1.86
CA LYS A 62 37.79 5.74 -2.96
C LYS A 62 37.47 5.07 -4.29
N GLU A 63 37.37 3.75 -4.32
CA GLU A 63 37.01 3.00 -5.53
C GLU A 63 35.58 3.32 -5.98
N LEU A 64 34.58 3.31 -5.08
CA LEU A 64 33.19 3.66 -5.39
C LEU A 64 33.05 5.07 -5.98
N ARG A 65 33.82 6.05 -5.49
CA ARG A 65 33.81 7.41 -6.05
C ARG A 65 34.27 7.45 -7.52
N THR A 66 35.19 6.58 -7.93
CA THR A 66 35.64 6.53 -9.33
C THR A 66 34.58 6.00 -10.30
N LEU A 67 33.55 5.31 -9.78
CA LEU A 67 32.47 4.75 -10.56
C LEU A 67 31.33 5.75 -10.82
N LEU A 68 31.36 6.88 -10.14
CA LEU A 68 30.31 7.90 -10.16
C LEU A 68 30.77 9.14 -10.94
N SER A 69 29.86 9.78 -11.65
CA SER A 69 30.12 11.01 -12.40
C SER A 69 30.31 12.26 -11.51
N SER A 70 29.99 12.15 -10.22
CA SER A 70 30.08 13.24 -9.26
C SER A 70 30.49 12.74 -7.89
N ASN A 71 31.48 13.39 -7.26
CA ASN A 71 31.88 13.09 -5.90
C ASN A 71 30.75 13.32 -4.88
N ALA A 72 29.84 14.26 -5.15
CA ALA A 72 28.65 14.52 -4.32
C ALA A 72 27.61 13.37 -4.36
N SER A 73 27.76 12.43 -5.28
CA SER A 73 26.91 11.23 -5.36
C SER A 73 27.28 10.16 -4.32
N LEU A 74 28.29 10.36 -3.51
CA LEU A 74 28.63 9.49 -2.38
C LEU A 74 28.99 10.34 -1.17
N ILE A 75 28.32 10.08 -0.03
CA ILE A 75 28.60 10.66 1.27
C ILE A 75 28.89 9.56 2.29
N SER A 76 29.83 9.77 3.19
CA SER A 76 30.23 8.74 4.14
C SER A 76 30.83 9.34 5.43
N THR A 77 30.60 8.66 6.55
CA THR A 77 31.27 8.97 7.84
C THR A 77 32.67 8.39 7.92
N ILE A 78 33.02 7.42 7.08
CA ILE A 78 34.34 6.74 7.11
C ILE A 78 35.45 7.68 6.59
N ASP A 79 35.19 8.43 5.50
CA ASP A 79 36.15 9.37 4.91
C ASP A 79 35.91 10.82 5.38
N GLY A 80 34.94 11.02 6.28
CA GLY A 80 34.62 12.34 6.83
C GLY A 80 33.87 13.26 5.84
N SER A 81 33.37 12.74 4.70
CA SER A 81 32.57 13.52 3.74
C SER A 81 31.14 13.78 4.19
N ALA A 82 30.72 13.14 5.28
CA ALA A 82 29.45 13.38 5.97
C ALA A 82 29.58 13.16 7.47
N THR A 83 28.72 13.80 8.23
CA THR A 83 28.53 13.55 9.67
C THR A 83 27.50 12.43 9.89
N PRO A 84 27.44 11.80 11.08
CA PRO A 84 26.38 10.84 11.41
C PRO A 84 24.96 11.43 11.26
N ASP A 85 24.77 12.70 11.64
CA ASP A 85 23.48 13.39 11.56
C ASP A 85 23.00 13.55 10.10
N GLU A 86 23.91 13.79 9.15
CA GLU A 86 23.59 13.87 7.72
C GLU A 86 23.17 12.52 7.12
N LEU A 87 23.60 11.40 7.72
CA LEU A 87 23.21 10.06 7.31
C LEU A 87 21.94 9.57 8.04
N GLN A 88 21.53 10.22 9.12
CA GLN A 88 20.40 9.77 9.93
C GLN A 88 19.11 9.64 9.13
N ALA A 89 18.80 10.62 8.27
CA ALA A 89 17.60 10.60 7.42
C ALA A 89 17.53 9.41 6.45
N PHE A 90 18.66 8.77 6.15
CA PHE A 90 18.73 7.56 5.32
C PHE A 90 18.72 6.28 6.17
N ASN A 91 19.21 6.35 7.39
CA ASN A 91 19.28 5.22 8.33
C ASN A 91 17.96 5.00 9.07
N ASP A 92 17.24 6.06 9.41
CA ASP A 92 15.98 5.98 10.15
C ASP A 92 14.79 5.87 9.21
N ASP A 93 13.76 5.10 9.60
CA ASP A 93 12.51 5.06 8.90
C ASP A 93 11.61 6.25 9.28
N TRP A 94 10.58 6.48 8.46
CA TRP A 94 9.63 7.58 8.66
C TRP A 94 8.91 7.54 10.02
N MET A 95 8.68 6.34 10.58
CA MET A 95 8.02 6.17 11.89
C MET A 95 8.99 6.24 13.08
N ASN A 96 10.29 6.38 12.83
CA ASN A 96 11.34 6.33 13.84
C ASN A 96 11.31 5.01 14.66
N LYS A 97 10.97 3.91 14.00
CA LYS A 97 10.93 2.56 14.56
C LYS A 97 12.17 1.74 14.20
N TYR A 98 12.70 1.92 13.00
CA TYR A 98 13.86 1.18 12.47
C TYR A 98 15.04 2.14 12.32
N HIS A 99 16.20 1.79 12.91
CA HIS A 99 17.41 2.60 12.95
C HIS A 99 18.58 1.80 12.38
N GLY A 100 18.98 2.11 11.16
CA GLY A 100 20.15 1.53 10.53
C GLY A 100 21.45 2.17 11.03
N LYS A 101 22.57 1.56 10.62
CA LYS A 101 23.93 2.05 10.97
C LYS A 101 24.84 2.10 9.74
N SER A 102 24.25 2.35 8.57
CA SER A 102 25.04 2.49 7.36
C SER A 102 25.98 3.67 7.46
N PRO A 103 27.29 3.48 7.22
CA PRO A 103 28.24 4.57 7.17
C PRO A 103 28.35 5.19 5.78
N ILE A 104 27.62 4.70 4.76
CA ILE A 104 27.75 5.11 3.36
C ILE A 104 26.37 5.23 2.69
N VAL A 105 26.16 6.36 2.01
CA VAL A 105 25.03 6.55 1.10
C VAL A 105 25.57 6.87 -0.29
N VAL A 106 25.17 6.07 -1.29
CA VAL A 106 25.49 6.27 -2.70
C VAL A 106 24.23 6.69 -3.44
N LYS A 107 24.30 7.79 -4.19
CA LYS A 107 23.19 8.37 -4.98
C LYS A 107 23.57 8.44 -6.46
N PRO A 108 23.50 7.32 -7.20
CA PRO A 108 23.85 7.28 -8.61
C PRO A 108 22.88 8.11 -9.45
N LYS A 109 23.36 8.64 -10.58
CA LYS A 109 22.59 9.48 -11.50
C LYS A 109 22.08 8.74 -12.71
N THR A 110 22.65 7.57 -13.04
CA THR A 110 22.27 6.77 -14.21
C THR A 110 22.19 5.30 -13.86
N THR A 111 21.50 4.52 -14.69
CA THR A 111 21.42 3.07 -14.57
C THR A 111 22.80 2.42 -14.66
N GLU A 112 23.71 2.98 -15.49
CA GLU A 112 25.09 2.47 -15.62
C GLU A 112 25.91 2.72 -14.34
N GLU A 113 25.68 3.82 -13.63
CA GLU A 113 26.30 4.04 -12.32
C GLU A 113 25.78 3.04 -11.29
N VAL A 114 24.46 2.77 -11.26
CA VAL A 114 23.89 1.70 -10.41
C VAL A 114 24.55 0.36 -10.72
N SER A 115 24.65 0.01 -12.00
CA SER A 115 25.28 -1.22 -12.48
C SER A 115 26.74 -1.36 -12.00
N LYS A 116 27.56 -0.32 -12.19
CA LYS A 116 28.96 -0.32 -11.75
C LYS A 116 29.10 -0.45 -10.23
N VAL A 117 28.27 0.28 -9.46
CA VAL A 117 28.27 0.20 -8.00
C VAL A 117 27.85 -1.19 -7.53
N MET A 118 26.78 -1.77 -8.11
CA MET A 118 26.32 -3.10 -7.75
C MET A 118 27.37 -4.17 -8.08
N LYS A 119 27.95 -4.11 -9.30
CA LYS A 119 29.01 -5.03 -9.67
C LYS A 119 30.18 -4.98 -8.70
N TYR A 120 30.62 -3.77 -8.33
CA TYR A 120 31.69 -3.58 -7.36
C TYR A 120 31.33 -4.19 -6.00
N CYS A 121 30.14 -3.87 -5.48
CA CYS A 121 29.68 -4.41 -4.20
C CYS A 121 29.59 -5.95 -4.23
N TYR A 122 29.06 -6.50 -5.32
CA TYR A 122 28.97 -7.94 -5.51
C TYR A 122 30.35 -8.62 -5.54
N ASP A 123 31.32 -8.04 -6.26
CA ASP A 123 32.69 -8.59 -6.37
C ASP A 123 33.41 -8.54 -5.00
N LYS A 124 33.19 -7.48 -4.23
CA LYS A 124 33.83 -7.28 -2.92
C LYS A 124 33.06 -7.89 -1.72
N GLY A 125 31.87 -8.44 -1.93
CA GLY A 125 31.03 -9.00 -0.87
C GLY A 125 30.41 -7.94 0.08
N LEU A 126 30.17 -6.74 -0.43
CA LEU A 126 29.56 -5.62 0.30
C LEU A 126 28.04 -5.70 0.17
N ALA A 127 27.33 -5.73 1.30
CA ALA A 127 25.86 -5.74 1.31
C ALA A 127 25.28 -4.36 0.96
N VAL A 128 24.16 -4.36 0.21
CA VAL A 128 23.52 -3.14 -0.30
C VAL A 128 22.03 -3.14 0.03
N VAL A 129 21.53 -2.01 0.52
CA VAL A 129 20.09 -1.75 0.70
C VAL A 129 19.66 -0.71 -0.35
N PRO A 130 18.79 -1.07 -1.32
CA PRO A 130 18.20 -0.11 -2.23
C PRO A 130 17.17 0.75 -1.49
N GLN A 131 17.20 2.04 -1.75
CA GLN A 131 16.30 3.00 -1.09
C GLN A 131 15.74 4.00 -2.11
N GLY A 132 14.43 4.21 -2.06
CA GLY A 132 13.74 5.28 -2.77
C GLY A 132 13.51 6.50 -1.87
N GLY A 133 12.25 6.93 -1.72
CA GLY A 133 11.86 8.06 -0.87
C GLY A 133 11.84 7.76 0.64
N ASN A 134 12.18 6.57 1.05
CA ASN A 134 12.21 6.10 2.45
C ASN A 134 10.88 6.29 3.21
N THR A 135 9.77 6.10 2.54
CA THR A 135 8.39 6.27 3.07
C THR A 135 7.74 4.97 3.55
N GLY A 136 8.44 3.84 3.45
CA GLY A 136 7.93 2.53 3.88
C GLY A 136 7.78 2.43 5.40
N LEU A 137 6.85 1.56 5.84
CA LEU A 137 6.45 1.43 7.25
C LEU A 137 6.95 0.13 7.92
N VAL A 138 7.64 -0.74 7.18
CA VAL A 138 8.05 -2.08 7.62
C VAL A 138 9.58 -2.28 7.67
N GLY A 139 10.34 -1.20 7.57
CA GLY A 139 11.81 -1.23 7.55
C GLY A 139 12.40 -1.80 6.25
N GLY A 140 11.64 -1.82 5.16
CA GLY A 140 12.06 -2.42 3.88
C GLY A 140 13.24 -1.71 3.21
N SER A 141 13.36 -0.39 3.35
CA SER A 141 14.40 0.46 2.75
C SER A 141 15.50 0.92 3.71
N ASN A 142 15.43 0.52 4.99
CA ASN A 142 16.42 0.89 5.99
C ASN A 142 17.47 -0.22 6.16
N PRO A 143 18.75 0.09 6.36
CA PRO A 143 19.74 -0.92 6.71
C PRO A 143 19.39 -1.57 8.04
N VAL A 144 19.72 -2.85 8.19
CA VAL A 144 19.59 -3.57 9.47
C VAL A 144 20.87 -3.42 10.28
N HIS A 145 22.01 -3.36 9.60
CA HIS A 145 23.34 -3.18 10.18
C HIS A 145 24.09 -2.06 9.45
N ASP A 146 25.21 -2.39 8.82
CA ASP A 146 26.15 -1.47 8.15
C ASP A 146 26.15 -1.61 6.62
N GLU A 147 25.03 -2.10 6.04
CA GLU A 147 24.88 -2.23 4.60
C GLU A 147 25.01 -0.85 3.93
N ILE A 148 25.56 -0.82 2.72
CA ILE A 148 25.63 0.40 1.91
C ILE A 148 24.22 0.78 1.44
N ILE A 149 23.80 2.00 1.71
CA ILE A 149 22.53 2.53 1.17
C ILE A 149 22.77 2.99 -0.26
N LEU A 150 22.02 2.41 -1.21
CA LEU A 150 21.97 2.85 -2.59
C LEU A 150 20.64 3.59 -2.81
N ASN A 151 20.67 4.91 -2.70
CA ASN A 151 19.49 5.77 -2.79
C ASN A 151 19.30 6.28 -4.23
N LEU A 152 18.10 6.07 -4.79
CA LEU A 152 17.79 6.34 -6.20
C LEU A 152 17.28 7.76 -6.47
N SER A 153 17.34 8.69 -5.52
CA SER A 153 16.78 10.04 -5.66
C SER A 153 17.33 10.85 -6.85
N ASN A 154 18.54 10.54 -7.32
CA ASN A 154 19.15 11.21 -8.46
C ASN A 154 18.75 10.60 -9.82
N LEU A 155 18.09 9.44 -9.84
CA LEU A 155 17.47 8.88 -11.04
C LEU A 155 16.06 9.46 -11.18
N SER A 156 15.92 10.69 -11.63
CA SER A 156 14.68 11.47 -11.57
C SER A 156 14.20 12.04 -12.92
N HIS A 157 14.66 11.45 -14.03
CA HIS A 157 14.26 11.94 -15.35
C HIS A 157 12.97 11.29 -15.84
N ILE A 158 12.07 12.11 -16.39
CA ILE A 158 10.97 11.65 -17.25
C ILE A 158 11.54 11.40 -18.63
N ARG A 159 11.63 10.12 -19.04
CA ARG A 159 12.29 9.71 -20.29
C ARG A 159 11.42 9.94 -21.52
N SER A 160 10.12 9.60 -21.46
CA SER A 160 9.17 9.83 -22.54
C SER A 160 7.72 9.69 -22.09
N PHE A 161 6.83 10.32 -22.87
CA PHE A 161 5.38 10.13 -22.74
C PHE A 161 4.75 10.11 -24.14
N ASP A 162 3.93 9.10 -24.41
CA ASP A 162 3.13 8.98 -25.61
C ASP A 162 1.66 9.33 -25.32
N PRO A 163 1.14 10.47 -25.78
CA PRO A 163 -0.23 10.90 -25.49
C PRO A 163 -1.29 10.10 -26.27
N VAL A 164 -0.90 9.29 -27.25
CA VAL A 164 -1.84 8.45 -28.01
C VAL A 164 -2.15 7.18 -27.23
N SER A 165 -1.12 6.51 -26.76
CA SER A 165 -1.25 5.26 -26.00
C SER A 165 -1.38 5.46 -24.49
N GLY A 166 -1.02 6.64 -23.97
CA GLY A 166 -0.94 6.93 -22.54
C GLY A 166 0.26 6.27 -21.85
N ILE A 167 1.30 5.92 -22.60
CA ILE A 167 2.48 5.23 -22.04
C ILE A 167 3.50 6.25 -21.55
N PHE A 168 3.79 6.17 -20.26
CA PHE A 168 4.76 7.01 -19.56
C PHE A 168 6.00 6.18 -19.20
N VAL A 169 7.19 6.73 -19.50
CA VAL A 169 8.48 6.09 -19.16
C VAL A 169 9.30 7.08 -18.35
N ALA A 170 9.72 6.67 -17.15
CA ALA A 170 10.50 7.50 -16.26
C ALA A 170 11.48 6.69 -15.41
N ASP A 171 12.48 7.36 -14.88
CA ASP A 171 13.43 6.82 -13.90
C ASP A 171 12.74 6.48 -12.58
N ALA A 172 13.25 5.50 -11.89
CA ALA A 172 12.68 4.96 -10.65
C ALA A 172 12.64 5.94 -9.47
N GLY A 173 13.52 6.93 -9.45
CA GLY A 173 13.60 7.97 -8.41
C GLY A 173 12.69 9.17 -8.66
N VAL A 174 11.86 9.16 -9.70
CA VAL A 174 10.83 10.20 -9.90
C VAL A 174 9.81 10.11 -8.76
N ILE A 175 9.53 11.26 -8.14
CA ILE A 175 8.51 11.37 -7.08
C ILE A 175 7.12 11.18 -7.72
N LEU A 176 6.24 10.43 -7.06
CA LEU A 176 4.90 10.10 -7.57
C LEU A 176 4.08 11.36 -7.92
N GLU A 177 4.09 12.37 -7.06
CA GLU A 177 3.38 13.64 -7.30
C GLU A 177 3.94 14.39 -8.52
N VAL A 178 5.27 14.37 -8.71
CA VAL A 178 5.91 14.97 -9.90
C VAL A 178 5.46 14.26 -11.18
N ALA A 179 5.37 12.93 -11.15
CA ALA A 179 4.86 12.14 -12.26
C ALA A 179 3.39 12.45 -12.55
N ASP A 180 2.53 12.50 -11.51
CA ASP A 180 1.10 12.81 -11.68
C ASP A 180 0.87 14.25 -12.18
N ASN A 181 1.61 15.24 -11.68
CA ASN A 181 1.53 16.63 -12.14
C ASN A 181 1.95 16.75 -13.60
N TYR A 182 3.05 16.10 -14.01
CA TYR A 182 3.47 16.08 -15.41
C TYR A 182 2.40 15.50 -16.35
N LEU A 183 1.74 14.43 -15.90
CA LEU A 183 0.65 13.78 -16.64
C LEU A 183 -0.64 14.64 -16.64
N ALA A 184 -0.94 15.31 -15.52
CA ALA A 184 -2.11 16.17 -15.38
C ALA A 184 -2.14 17.31 -16.40
N GLU A 185 -0.99 17.98 -16.62
CA GLU A 185 -0.84 19.01 -17.65
C GLU A 185 -1.14 18.50 -19.08
N ARG A 186 -1.13 17.17 -19.27
CA ARG A 186 -1.36 16.48 -20.54
C ARG A 186 -2.70 15.74 -20.61
N GLY A 187 -3.55 15.93 -19.57
CA GLY A 187 -4.87 15.30 -19.48
C GLY A 187 -4.83 13.82 -19.13
N PHE A 188 -3.79 13.37 -18.42
CA PHE A 188 -3.62 12.01 -17.94
C PHE A 188 -3.45 11.96 -16.42
N ILE A 189 -3.51 10.77 -15.84
CA ILE A 189 -3.36 10.52 -14.41
C ILE A 189 -2.41 9.35 -14.20
N PHE A 190 -1.53 9.42 -13.20
CA PHE A 190 -0.75 8.25 -12.80
C PHE A 190 -1.70 7.25 -12.10
N PRO A 191 -1.67 5.93 -12.46
CA PRO A 191 -2.67 4.96 -11.96
C PRO A 191 -2.46 4.53 -10.49
N LEU A 192 -1.79 5.34 -9.70
CA LEU A 192 -1.53 5.13 -8.28
C LEU A 192 -1.69 6.46 -7.53
N ASP A 193 -2.29 6.42 -6.34
CA ASP A 193 -2.35 7.55 -5.41
C ASP A 193 -2.12 7.05 -3.98
N LEU A 194 -1.22 7.69 -3.25
CA LEU A 194 -0.80 7.31 -1.91
C LEU A 194 -0.70 8.55 -1.01
N GLY A 195 -0.91 8.38 0.28
CA GLY A 195 -0.71 9.45 1.25
C GLY A 195 0.71 10.06 1.23
N ALA A 196 1.72 9.27 0.86
CA ALA A 196 3.12 9.69 0.76
C ALA A 196 3.51 10.22 -0.63
N LYS A 197 2.57 10.55 -1.53
CA LYS A 197 2.83 10.92 -2.94
C LYS A 197 3.86 12.04 -3.14
N GLY A 198 3.95 12.97 -2.19
CA GLY A 198 4.91 14.10 -2.22
C GLY A 198 6.37 13.71 -2.00
N SER A 199 6.65 12.47 -1.56
CA SER A 199 8.01 12.02 -1.23
C SER A 199 8.34 10.60 -1.68
N CYS A 200 7.35 9.73 -1.90
CA CYS A 200 7.59 8.38 -2.41
C CYS A 200 8.06 8.40 -3.86
N HIS A 201 8.94 7.45 -4.21
CA HIS A 201 9.47 7.29 -5.57
C HIS A 201 8.73 6.16 -6.30
N ILE A 202 8.43 6.36 -7.59
CA ILE A 202 7.66 5.39 -8.39
C ILE A 202 8.36 4.02 -8.48
N GLY A 203 9.70 3.96 -8.44
CA GLY A 203 10.46 2.70 -8.39
C GLY A 203 10.23 1.92 -7.11
N GLY A 204 10.20 2.61 -5.96
CA GLY A 204 9.86 2.01 -4.68
C GLY A 204 8.42 1.52 -4.64
N ASN A 205 7.48 2.30 -5.19
CA ASN A 205 6.07 1.89 -5.29
C ASN A 205 5.89 0.61 -6.11
N VAL A 206 6.62 0.46 -7.23
CA VAL A 206 6.61 -0.77 -8.03
C VAL A 206 7.30 -1.91 -7.28
N ALA A 207 8.44 -1.66 -6.62
CA ALA A 207 9.17 -2.68 -5.86
C ALA A 207 8.35 -3.26 -4.69
N THR A 208 7.39 -2.51 -4.15
CA THR A 208 6.46 -2.97 -3.10
C THR A 208 5.09 -3.37 -3.65
N ASN A 209 4.86 -3.25 -4.95
CA ASN A 209 3.52 -3.38 -5.56
C ASN A 209 2.48 -2.55 -4.79
N ALA A 210 2.77 -1.28 -4.55
CA ALA A 210 1.92 -0.39 -3.77
C ALA A 210 0.50 -0.33 -4.36
N GLY A 211 -0.50 -0.37 -3.50
CA GLY A 211 -1.91 -0.29 -3.84
C GLY A 211 -2.43 1.16 -3.79
N GLY A 212 -3.37 1.43 -2.90
CA GLY A 212 -3.95 2.76 -2.67
C GLY A 212 -5.25 3.01 -3.42
N LEU A 213 -5.77 4.20 -3.28
CA LEU A 213 -7.13 4.60 -3.66
C LEU A 213 -7.52 4.26 -5.11
N ARG A 214 -6.56 4.36 -6.04
CA ARG A 214 -6.83 4.17 -7.48
C ARG A 214 -6.88 2.72 -7.92
N LEU A 215 -6.57 1.77 -7.03
CA LEU A 215 -6.56 0.33 -7.35
C LEU A 215 -7.94 -0.17 -7.79
N LEU A 216 -9.01 0.27 -7.13
CA LEU A 216 -10.38 -0.12 -7.46
C LEU A 216 -10.71 0.14 -8.95
N ARG A 217 -10.27 1.29 -9.49
CA ARG A 217 -10.59 1.69 -10.85
C ARG A 217 -9.58 1.23 -11.89
N TYR A 218 -8.28 1.29 -11.57
CA TYR A 218 -7.23 1.09 -12.56
C TYR A 218 -6.46 -0.23 -12.36
N GLY A 219 -6.76 -0.97 -11.29
CA GLY A 219 -6.08 -2.22 -10.96
C GLY A 219 -4.70 -2.00 -10.32
N SER A 220 -4.01 -3.10 -10.04
CA SER A 220 -2.70 -3.10 -9.41
C SER A 220 -1.59 -2.73 -10.39
N LEU A 221 -0.40 -2.40 -9.85
CA LEU A 221 0.81 -2.15 -10.65
C LEU A 221 1.23 -3.36 -11.49
N HIS A 222 0.91 -4.59 -11.06
CA HIS A 222 1.08 -5.80 -11.90
C HIS A 222 0.38 -5.71 -13.25
N GLY A 223 -0.76 -5.03 -13.32
CA GLY A 223 -1.54 -4.88 -14.56
C GLY A 223 -1.21 -3.60 -15.35
N THR A 224 -0.71 -2.55 -14.68
CA THR A 224 -0.48 -1.24 -15.31
C THR A 224 0.96 -1.03 -15.75
N VAL A 225 1.94 -1.68 -15.10
CA VAL A 225 3.36 -1.65 -15.51
C VAL A 225 3.56 -2.51 -16.76
N LEU A 226 4.06 -1.89 -17.83
CA LEU A 226 4.31 -2.54 -19.12
C LEU A 226 5.74 -3.05 -19.26
N GLY A 227 6.71 -2.41 -18.60
CA GLY A 227 8.10 -2.78 -18.67
C GLY A 227 8.94 -2.18 -17.55
N LEU A 228 10.05 -2.81 -17.27
CA LEU A 228 11.01 -2.38 -16.25
C LEU A 228 12.44 -2.41 -16.80
N GLU A 229 13.26 -1.49 -16.34
CA GLU A 229 14.71 -1.58 -16.39
C GLU A 229 15.21 -1.91 -14.99
N VAL A 230 16.04 -2.92 -14.86
CA VAL A 230 16.48 -3.45 -13.56
C VAL A 230 17.98 -3.72 -13.60
N VAL A 231 18.67 -3.34 -12.54
CA VAL A 231 20.06 -3.76 -12.28
C VAL A 231 20.03 -4.97 -11.35
N LEU A 232 20.57 -6.08 -11.80
CA LEU A 232 20.69 -7.32 -11.04
C LEU A 232 21.80 -7.22 -9.98
N PRO A 233 21.84 -8.11 -8.98
CA PRO A 233 22.84 -8.06 -7.91
C PRO A 233 24.30 -8.05 -8.39
N ASP A 234 24.61 -8.75 -9.51
CA ASP A 234 25.93 -8.83 -10.13
C ASP A 234 26.29 -7.60 -11.00
N GLY A 235 25.39 -6.60 -11.06
CA GLY A 235 25.53 -5.41 -11.88
C GLY A 235 25.02 -5.55 -13.32
N THR A 236 24.52 -6.70 -13.74
CA THR A 236 23.92 -6.86 -15.08
C THR A 236 22.69 -5.98 -15.22
N ILE A 237 22.61 -5.21 -16.32
CA ILE A 237 21.41 -4.41 -16.65
C ILE A 237 20.46 -5.27 -17.48
N TRP A 238 19.28 -5.53 -16.95
CA TRP A 238 18.17 -6.08 -17.72
C TRP A 238 17.25 -4.94 -18.18
N ASN A 239 17.29 -4.66 -19.49
CA ASN A 239 16.43 -3.68 -20.11
C ASN A 239 15.18 -4.35 -20.68
N GLY A 240 14.12 -4.36 -19.87
CA GLY A 240 12.79 -4.84 -20.24
C GLY A 240 11.77 -3.70 -20.39
N LEU A 241 12.19 -2.47 -20.76
CA LEU A 241 11.31 -1.31 -20.94
C LEU A 241 10.41 -1.45 -22.18
N SER A 242 9.53 -2.46 -22.15
CA SER A 242 8.50 -2.61 -23.17
C SER A 242 7.45 -1.49 -23.09
N LYS A 243 6.92 -1.12 -24.25
CA LYS A 243 5.77 -0.22 -24.40
C LYS A 243 4.54 -0.95 -24.97
N LEU A 244 4.57 -2.28 -24.96
CA LEU A 244 3.50 -3.10 -25.51
C LEU A 244 2.51 -3.49 -24.41
N ARG A 245 1.23 -3.37 -24.72
CA ARG A 245 0.15 -3.86 -23.83
C ARG A 245 -0.09 -5.37 -23.93
N LYS A 246 0.42 -5.98 -25.00
CA LYS A 246 0.34 -7.42 -25.24
C LYS A 246 1.72 -7.89 -25.71
N ASP A 247 2.29 -8.82 -24.97
CA ASP A 247 3.51 -9.52 -25.33
C ASP A 247 3.46 -10.93 -24.73
N ASN A 248 3.38 -11.94 -25.59
CA ASN A 248 3.37 -13.35 -25.23
C ASN A 248 4.68 -14.04 -25.64
N THR A 249 5.77 -13.28 -25.81
CA THR A 249 7.07 -13.79 -26.23
C THR A 249 7.89 -14.26 -25.03
N GLY A 250 7.54 -15.41 -24.46
CA GLY A 250 8.20 -15.98 -23.29
C GLY A 250 7.56 -15.61 -21.95
N PHE A 251 8.32 -15.81 -20.88
CA PHE A 251 7.85 -15.45 -19.52
C PHE A 251 7.83 -13.94 -19.32
N ASP A 252 6.82 -13.46 -18.59
CA ASP A 252 6.72 -12.06 -18.20
C ASP A 252 7.62 -11.75 -17.00
N ILE A 253 8.93 -11.57 -17.30
CA ILE A 253 9.99 -11.42 -16.29
C ILE A 253 9.77 -10.23 -15.34
N LYS A 254 9.16 -9.12 -15.81
CA LYS A 254 8.91 -7.95 -14.96
C LYS A 254 8.09 -8.27 -13.71
N GLN A 255 7.21 -9.30 -13.78
CA GLN A 255 6.37 -9.71 -12.66
C GLN A 255 7.17 -10.21 -11.46
N LEU A 256 8.40 -10.69 -11.66
CA LEU A 256 9.28 -11.13 -10.57
C LEU A 256 9.80 -9.94 -9.73
N PHE A 257 9.96 -8.77 -10.35
CA PHE A 257 10.49 -7.58 -9.70
C PHE A 257 9.42 -6.70 -9.05
N ILE A 258 8.17 -6.76 -9.56
CA ILE A 258 7.04 -6.06 -8.94
C ILE A 258 6.71 -6.75 -7.61
N GLY A 259 6.78 -6.01 -6.50
CA GLY A 259 6.55 -6.56 -5.16
C GLY A 259 7.73 -7.36 -4.59
N SER A 260 8.92 -7.35 -5.22
CA SER A 260 10.12 -8.05 -4.72
C SER A 260 10.88 -7.31 -3.61
N GLU A 261 10.46 -6.10 -3.28
CA GLU A 261 11.07 -5.22 -2.25
C GLU A 261 12.59 -5.01 -2.43
N GLY A 262 13.06 -5.00 -3.70
CA GLY A 262 14.48 -4.80 -4.00
C GLY A 262 15.39 -5.94 -3.57
N THR A 263 14.86 -7.16 -3.38
CA THR A 263 15.66 -8.31 -2.93
C THR A 263 16.33 -9.09 -4.05
N ILE A 264 15.82 -8.98 -5.29
CA ILE A 264 16.33 -9.73 -6.46
C ILE A 264 16.86 -8.83 -7.59
N GLY A 265 16.70 -7.52 -7.45
CA GLY A 265 17.18 -6.52 -8.40
C GLY A 265 16.72 -5.11 -8.00
N ILE A 266 17.38 -4.10 -8.57
CA ILE A 266 17.09 -2.68 -8.34
C ILE A 266 16.42 -2.11 -9.58
N ILE A 267 15.15 -1.72 -9.45
CA ILE A 267 14.41 -1.06 -10.52
C ILE A 267 15.00 0.34 -10.74
N THR A 268 15.44 0.61 -11.97
CA THR A 268 16.04 1.91 -12.35
C THR A 268 15.16 2.74 -13.25
N ALA A 269 14.23 2.11 -14.01
CA ALA A 269 13.22 2.81 -14.78
C ALA A 269 11.96 1.96 -15.00
N ILE A 270 10.86 2.64 -15.30
CA ILE A 270 9.52 2.07 -15.41
C ILE A 270 8.87 2.54 -16.68
N SER A 271 8.19 1.64 -17.39
CA SER A 271 7.21 1.93 -18.44
C SER A 271 5.82 1.56 -17.92
N ILE A 272 4.90 2.52 -17.85
CA ILE A 272 3.58 2.34 -17.24
C ILE A 272 2.48 2.94 -18.10
N LEU A 273 1.32 2.28 -18.11
CA LEU A 273 0.12 2.76 -18.78
C LEU A 273 -0.63 3.74 -17.87
N CYS A 274 -0.77 4.98 -18.32
CA CYS A 274 -1.48 6.04 -17.63
C CYS A 274 -2.83 6.30 -18.32
N PRO A 275 -3.95 6.22 -17.59
CA PRO A 275 -5.26 6.49 -18.16
C PRO A 275 -5.51 7.99 -18.32
N ARG A 276 -6.54 8.36 -19.10
CA ARG A 276 -7.03 9.72 -19.17
C ARG A 276 -7.50 10.19 -17.79
N ARG A 277 -7.16 11.44 -17.44
CA ARG A 277 -7.67 12.07 -16.22
C ARG A 277 -9.18 12.28 -16.36
N PRO A 278 -9.98 11.88 -15.38
CA PRO A 278 -11.40 12.20 -15.36
C PRO A 278 -11.61 13.72 -15.39
N SER A 279 -12.57 14.18 -16.21
CA SER A 279 -12.95 15.59 -16.29
C SER A 279 -14.04 15.98 -15.31
N ALA A 280 -14.76 14.98 -14.78
CA ALA A 280 -15.79 15.12 -13.76
C ALA A 280 -15.42 14.26 -12.56
N MET A 281 -15.35 14.87 -11.39
CA MET A 281 -15.06 14.21 -10.11
C MET A 281 -16.14 14.61 -9.11
N ASN A 282 -16.72 13.63 -8.42
CA ASN A 282 -17.66 13.87 -7.34
C ASN A 282 -17.31 12.98 -6.15
N VAL A 283 -17.66 13.41 -4.96
CA VAL A 283 -17.52 12.61 -3.74
C VAL A 283 -18.77 12.74 -2.88
N ALA A 284 -19.20 11.62 -2.33
CA ALA A 284 -20.25 11.55 -1.33
C ALA A 284 -19.76 10.77 -0.11
N VAL A 285 -20.27 11.12 1.06
CA VAL A 285 -20.00 10.40 2.31
C VAL A 285 -21.32 10.07 2.99
N PHE A 286 -21.40 8.86 3.56
CA PHE A 286 -22.61 8.35 4.22
C PHE A 286 -22.28 7.89 5.62
N SER A 287 -23.24 8.08 6.55
CA SER A 287 -23.23 7.43 7.86
C SER A 287 -24.14 6.19 7.83
N LEU A 288 -23.72 5.10 8.47
CA LEU A 288 -24.35 3.80 8.36
C LEU A 288 -24.49 3.13 9.74
N PRO A 289 -25.54 2.31 9.96
CA PRO A 289 -25.78 1.66 11.24
C PRO A 289 -24.87 0.44 11.49
N SER A 290 -24.36 -0.23 10.45
CA SER A 290 -23.62 -1.47 10.61
C SER A 290 -22.65 -1.73 9.46
N TYR A 291 -21.71 -2.67 9.65
CA TYR A 291 -20.80 -3.11 8.59
C TYR A 291 -21.52 -3.86 7.46
N GLU A 292 -22.60 -4.57 7.75
CA GLU A 292 -23.46 -5.20 6.72
C GLU A 292 -24.09 -4.14 5.82
N ALA A 293 -24.47 -2.98 6.37
CA ALA A 293 -24.96 -1.85 5.58
C ALA A 293 -23.86 -1.33 4.64
N VAL A 294 -22.61 -1.20 5.12
CA VAL A 294 -21.46 -0.81 4.27
C VAL A 294 -21.29 -1.79 3.09
N GLN A 295 -21.37 -3.10 3.34
CA GLN A 295 -21.26 -4.13 2.29
C GLN A 295 -22.37 -4.02 1.24
N LYS A 296 -23.62 -3.77 1.68
CA LYS A 296 -24.77 -3.59 0.79
C LYS A 296 -24.59 -2.32 -0.05
N VAL A 297 -24.23 -1.20 0.58
CA VAL A 297 -23.96 0.07 -0.14
C VAL A 297 -22.85 -0.09 -1.15
N PHE A 298 -21.80 -0.88 -0.86
CA PHE A 298 -20.76 -1.20 -1.83
C PHE A 298 -21.29 -1.99 -3.04
N GLY A 299 -22.20 -2.94 -2.80
CA GLY A 299 -22.90 -3.67 -3.87
C GLY A 299 -23.73 -2.74 -4.76
N GLU A 300 -24.52 -1.86 -4.16
CA GLU A 300 -25.32 -0.87 -4.87
C GLU A 300 -24.45 0.13 -5.64
N ALA A 301 -23.35 0.64 -5.03
CA ALA A 301 -22.42 1.53 -5.70
C ALA A 301 -21.83 0.90 -6.97
N LYS A 302 -21.46 -0.37 -6.94
CA LYS A 302 -21.02 -1.08 -8.17
C LYS A 302 -22.11 -1.22 -9.22
N THR A 303 -23.35 -1.36 -8.80
CA THR A 303 -24.51 -1.49 -9.71
C THR A 303 -24.83 -0.16 -10.38
N TYR A 304 -24.87 0.94 -9.62
CA TYR A 304 -25.26 2.26 -10.12
C TYR A 304 -24.12 3.01 -10.80
N LEU A 305 -22.89 2.87 -10.28
CA LEU A 305 -21.73 3.71 -10.63
C LEU A 305 -20.64 2.94 -11.39
N GLY A 306 -20.82 1.66 -11.74
CA GLY A 306 -19.79 0.72 -12.18
C GLY A 306 -18.66 1.31 -13.04
N GLU A 307 -18.99 2.06 -14.12
CA GLU A 307 -17.99 2.63 -15.03
C GLU A 307 -17.35 3.94 -14.54
N ILE A 308 -17.93 4.59 -13.53
CA ILE A 308 -17.41 5.85 -12.97
C ILE A 308 -16.94 5.74 -11.51
N LEU A 309 -17.21 4.62 -10.83
CA LEU A 309 -16.75 4.39 -9.46
C LEU A 309 -15.21 4.41 -9.40
N SER A 310 -14.63 5.36 -8.67
CA SER A 310 -13.19 5.54 -8.61
C SER A 310 -12.59 5.17 -7.25
N ALA A 311 -13.30 5.40 -6.15
CA ALA A 311 -12.92 4.94 -4.83
C ALA A 311 -14.14 4.56 -3.99
N PHE A 312 -13.97 3.61 -3.09
CA PHE A 312 -14.94 3.25 -2.06
C PHE A 312 -14.17 2.94 -0.76
N GLU A 313 -14.24 3.89 0.15
CA GLU A 313 -13.56 3.84 1.44
C GLU A 313 -14.58 3.58 2.55
N PHE A 314 -14.16 2.86 3.60
CA PHE A 314 -14.95 2.79 4.83
C PHE A 314 -14.09 3.16 6.04
N PHE A 315 -14.74 3.62 7.10
CA PHE A 315 -14.13 3.83 8.41
C PHE A 315 -15.18 3.69 9.51
N ASP A 316 -14.73 3.25 10.68
CA ASP A 316 -15.61 3.05 11.82
C ASP A 316 -15.74 4.31 12.70
N LYS A 317 -16.64 4.25 13.67
CA LYS A 317 -16.90 5.32 14.63
C LYS A 317 -15.67 5.75 15.43
N GLN A 318 -14.75 4.82 15.74
CA GLN A 318 -13.53 5.17 16.47
C GLN A 318 -12.56 5.95 15.58
N SER A 319 -12.45 5.58 14.31
CA SER A 319 -11.71 6.35 13.31
C SER A 319 -12.26 7.77 13.15
N TYR A 320 -13.59 7.88 13.02
CA TYR A 320 -14.26 9.19 12.92
C TYR A 320 -14.08 10.05 14.17
N ALA A 321 -14.20 9.46 15.37
CA ALA A 321 -14.00 10.17 16.63
C ALA A 321 -12.57 10.75 16.77
N LEU A 322 -11.54 10.02 16.31
CA LEU A 322 -10.17 10.51 16.30
C LEU A 322 -10.02 11.74 15.39
N VAL A 323 -10.59 11.69 14.19
CA VAL A 323 -10.57 12.81 13.23
C VAL A 323 -11.33 14.01 13.77
N LYS A 324 -12.55 13.80 14.29
CA LYS A 324 -13.39 14.85 14.86
C LYS A 324 -12.67 15.59 16.01
N LYS A 325 -12.07 14.84 16.94
CA LYS A 325 -11.27 15.42 18.02
C LYS A 325 -10.11 16.26 17.50
N HIS A 326 -9.40 15.77 16.49
CA HIS A 326 -8.29 16.50 15.87
C HIS A 326 -8.77 17.80 15.20
N GLN A 327 -9.90 17.77 14.48
CA GLN A 327 -10.50 18.94 13.84
C GLN A 327 -10.98 19.96 14.89
N GLU A 328 -11.61 19.51 15.99
CA GLU A 328 -12.03 20.37 17.10
C GLU A 328 -10.84 21.09 17.77
N GLU A 329 -9.71 20.39 17.96
CA GLU A 329 -8.46 20.98 18.48
C GLU A 329 -7.89 22.06 17.54
N ASN A 330 -8.16 21.98 16.24
CA ASN A 330 -7.80 22.99 15.24
C ASN A 330 -8.87 24.08 15.03
N GLY A 331 -9.95 24.08 15.82
CA GLY A 331 -11.01 25.09 15.75
C GLY A 331 -12.13 24.79 14.75
N GLU A 332 -12.16 23.59 14.16
CA GLU A 332 -13.22 23.11 13.29
C GLU A 332 -14.30 22.41 14.13
N THR A 333 -15.48 23.03 14.26
CA THR A 333 -16.52 22.55 15.21
C THR A 333 -17.76 21.96 14.52
N ARG A 334 -17.83 21.93 13.18
CA ARG A 334 -19.03 21.50 12.47
C ARG A 334 -18.96 20.05 12.06
N SER A 335 -19.89 19.22 12.59
CA SER A 335 -20.11 17.87 12.07
C SER A 335 -20.59 17.93 10.61
N VAL A 336 -20.12 17.01 9.78
CA VAL A 336 -20.59 16.83 8.40
C VAL A 336 -21.98 16.17 8.40
N PHE A 337 -22.30 15.36 9.41
CA PHE A 337 -23.54 14.61 9.52
C PHE A 337 -24.51 15.22 10.54
N GLU A 338 -25.80 15.19 10.19
CA GLU A 338 -26.88 15.44 11.13
C GLU A 338 -27.14 14.22 12.03
N GLN A 339 -27.01 13.01 11.44
CA GLN A 339 -27.13 11.75 12.15
C GLN A 339 -25.85 10.92 11.99
N GLU A 340 -25.09 10.79 13.07
CA GLU A 340 -23.87 9.95 13.10
C GLU A 340 -24.24 8.47 13.26
N GLY A 341 -23.46 7.59 12.60
CA GLY A 341 -23.60 6.13 12.65
C GLY A 341 -22.42 5.44 13.34
N ASP A 342 -22.44 4.14 13.34
CA ASP A 342 -21.30 3.33 13.81
C ASP A 342 -20.26 3.11 12.72
N PHE A 343 -20.65 3.31 11.44
CA PHE A 343 -19.79 3.23 10.26
C PHE A 343 -20.03 4.39 9.31
N TYR A 344 -19.03 4.62 8.49
CA TYR A 344 -19.05 5.63 7.44
C TYR A 344 -18.47 5.05 6.16
N CYS A 345 -19.00 5.45 5.02
CA CYS A 345 -18.35 5.17 3.74
C CYS A 345 -18.27 6.42 2.88
N LEU A 346 -17.14 6.53 2.16
CA LEU A 346 -16.88 7.57 1.19
C LEU A 346 -16.87 6.95 -0.20
N ILE A 347 -17.61 7.54 -1.13
CA ILE A 347 -17.72 7.09 -2.51
C ILE A 347 -17.24 8.21 -3.41
N GLU A 348 -16.21 7.94 -4.21
CA GLU A 348 -15.73 8.86 -5.24
C GLU A 348 -16.11 8.34 -6.62
N THR A 349 -16.56 9.24 -7.48
CA THR A 349 -16.76 8.97 -8.90
C THR A 349 -15.82 9.81 -9.75
N GLY A 350 -15.33 9.22 -10.84
CA GLY A 350 -14.48 9.91 -11.80
C GLY A 350 -14.91 9.55 -13.21
N GLY A 351 -15.52 10.48 -13.91
CA GLY A 351 -16.05 10.27 -15.25
C GLY A 351 -15.64 11.35 -16.26
N SER A 352 -16.33 11.38 -17.38
CA SER A 352 -16.06 12.30 -18.49
C SER A 352 -17.17 13.32 -18.73
N ASN A 353 -18.29 13.20 -18.04
CA ASN A 353 -19.44 14.08 -18.20
C ASN A 353 -20.12 14.35 -16.85
N SER A 354 -20.02 15.59 -16.36
CA SER A 354 -20.50 15.98 -15.03
C SER A 354 -22.00 15.73 -14.85
N GLU A 355 -22.83 16.03 -15.86
CA GLU A 355 -24.30 15.88 -15.75
C GLU A 355 -24.69 14.41 -15.65
N HIS A 356 -24.04 13.52 -16.42
CA HIS A 356 -24.31 12.09 -16.38
C HIS A 356 -23.82 11.47 -15.05
N ASP A 357 -22.66 11.87 -14.59
CA ASP A 357 -22.05 11.34 -13.37
C ASP A 357 -22.84 11.80 -12.14
N GLU A 358 -23.29 13.06 -12.11
CA GLU A 358 -24.14 13.60 -11.05
C GLU A 358 -25.52 12.92 -11.04
N ALA A 359 -26.13 12.71 -12.20
CA ALA A 359 -27.41 12.01 -12.28
C ALA A 359 -27.34 10.58 -11.74
N LYS A 360 -26.26 9.84 -12.02
CA LYS A 360 -26.03 8.49 -11.49
C LYS A 360 -25.80 8.50 -9.98
N LEU A 361 -24.99 9.42 -9.49
CA LEU A 361 -24.70 9.55 -8.06
C LEU A 361 -25.97 9.96 -7.28
N THR A 362 -26.77 10.87 -7.84
CA THR A 362 -28.06 11.26 -7.26
C THR A 362 -29.04 10.08 -7.22
N ALA A 363 -29.12 9.29 -8.27
CA ALA A 363 -29.97 8.09 -8.29
C ALA A 363 -29.55 7.06 -7.23
N LEU A 364 -28.24 6.86 -7.04
CA LEU A 364 -27.73 6.04 -5.95
C LEU A 364 -28.10 6.63 -4.58
N LEU A 365 -27.91 7.93 -4.37
CA LEU A 365 -28.24 8.63 -3.13
C LEU A 365 -29.72 8.44 -2.75
N GLU A 366 -30.62 8.71 -3.70
CA GLU A 366 -32.06 8.53 -3.52
C GLU A 366 -32.42 7.07 -3.17
N HIS A 367 -31.80 6.12 -3.85
CA HIS A 367 -32.02 4.70 -3.56
C HIS A 367 -31.55 4.33 -2.14
N LEU A 368 -30.36 4.76 -1.73
CA LEU A 368 -29.80 4.44 -0.41
C LEU A 368 -30.63 5.05 0.74
N LEU A 369 -31.09 6.29 0.57
CA LEU A 369 -31.93 6.98 1.58
C LEU A 369 -33.34 6.35 1.68
N THR A 370 -33.89 5.90 0.55
CA THR A 370 -35.23 5.29 0.54
C THR A 370 -35.26 3.83 0.96
N SER A 371 -34.11 3.15 0.96
CA SER A 371 -33.97 1.73 1.35
C SER A 371 -33.52 1.51 2.79
N ASP A 372 -33.45 2.56 3.61
CA ASP A 372 -32.97 2.53 5.01
C ASP A 372 -31.56 1.90 5.17
N LEU A 373 -30.75 1.94 4.13
CA LEU A 373 -29.38 1.41 4.16
C LEU A 373 -28.40 2.40 4.80
N VAL A 374 -28.69 3.68 4.72
CA VAL A 374 -27.88 4.76 5.29
C VAL A 374 -28.72 5.59 6.27
N LEU A 375 -28.07 6.17 7.28
CA LEU A 375 -28.70 7.04 8.25
C LEU A 375 -28.71 8.49 7.78
N ASP A 376 -27.64 8.90 7.10
CA ASP A 376 -27.42 10.25 6.57
C ASP A 376 -26.41 10.20 5.42
N GLY A 377 -26.39 11.24 4.57
CA GLY A 377 -25.45 11.31 3.45
C GLY A 377 -25.25 12.72 2.94
N VAL A 378 -24.01 13.04 2.57
CA VAL A 378 -23.61 14.36 2.06
C VAL A 378 -22.89 14.19 0.72
N LEU A 379 -23.34 14.95 -0.28
CA LEU A 379 -22.71 15.08 -1.58
C LEU A 379 -21.98 16.42 -1.67
N ALA A 380 -20.70 16.41 -2.05
CA ALA A 380 -19.93 17.63 -2.27
C ALA A 380 -20.52 18.47 -3.41
N GLN A 381 -20.71 19.76 -3.16
CA GLN A 381 -21.26 20.73 -4.12
C GLN A 381 -20.15 21.56 -4.81
N ASP A 382 -18.95 21.57 -4.24
CA ASP A 382 -17.80 22.31 -4.72
C ASP A 382 -16.48 21.65 -4.32
N SER A 383 -15.36 22.18 -4.80
CA SER A 383 -14.03 21.66 -4.52
C SER A 383 -13.62 21.74 -3.04
N THR A 384 -14.13 22.69 -2.30
CA THR A 384 -13.84 22.84 -0.85
C THR A 384 -14.51 21.73 -0.07
N GLN A 385 -15.80 21.46 -0.36
CA GLN A 385 -16.52 20.35 0.23
C GLN A 385 -15.95 19.00 -0.19
N PHE A 386 -15.51 18.87 -1.43
CA PHE A 386 -14.80 17.68 -1.92
C PHE A 386 -13.58 17.36 -1.05
N GLN A 387 -12.72 18.36 -0.82
CA GLN A 387 -11.54 18.22 0.03
C GLN A 387 -11.91 17.95 1.52
N SER A 388 -12.93 18.64 2.02
CA SER A 388 -13.41 18.44 3.39
C SER A 388 -13.94 17.03 3.63
N ILE A 389 -14.68 16.45 2.68
CA ILE A 389 -15.14 15.05 2.76
C ILE A 389 -13.97 14.08 2.74
N TRP A 390 -13.01 14.27 1.83
CA TRP A 390 -11.80 13.43 1.78
C TRP A 390 -10.96 13.54 3.05
N SER A 391 -10.90 14.71 3.68
CA SER A 391 -10.15 14.90 4.93
C SER A 391 -10.64 14.00 6.07
N LEU A 392 -11.94 13.63 6.10
CA LEU A 392 -12.47 12.68 7.08
C LEU A 392 -11.77 11.31 7.02
N ARG A 393 -11.32 10.90 5.84
CA ARG A 393 -10.64 9.63 5.62
C ARG A 393 -9.12 9.78 5.69
N GLU A 394 -8.58 10.82 5.06
CA GLU A 394 -7.13 11.02 4.95
C GLU A 394 -6.47 11.40 6.27
N LEU A 395 -7.16 12.09 7.16
CA LEU A 395 -6.64 12.48 8.47
C LEU A 395 -6.63 11.37 9.51
N ILE A 396 -7.25 10.19 9.26
CA ILE A 396 -7.29 9.11 10.25
C ILE A 396 -5.89 8.70 10.75
N PRO A 397 -4.88 8.43 9.88
CA PRO A 397 -3.55 8.05 10.34
C PRO A 397 -2.83 9.14 11.16
N GLU A 398 -3.00 10.41 10.79
CA GLU A 398 -2.42 11.55 11.50
C GLU A 398 -3.10 11.75 12.85
N SER A 399 -4.43 11.74 12.87
CA SER A 399 -5.23 11.89 14.09
C SER A 399 -4.94 10.78 15.12
N ALA A 400 -4.76 9.53 14.63
CA ALA A 400 -4.32 8.43 15.47
C ALA A 400 -2.93 8.70 16.07
N GLY A 401 -1.98 9.20 15.27
CA GLY A 401 -0.63 9.55 15.70
C GLY A 401 -0.59 10.68 16.74
N LYS A 402 -1.47 11.68 16.62
CA LYS A 402 -1.62 12.75 17.61
C LYS A 402 -2.24 12.26 18.92
N ALA A 403 -3.13 11.25 18.85
CA ALA A 403 -3.75 10.66 20.03
C ALA A 403 -2.80 9.75 20.83
N GLY A 404 -1.71 9.25 20.24
CA GLY A 404 -0.73 8.41 20.91
C GLY A 404 0.22 7.66 19.97
N SER A 405 0.95 6.68 20.50
CA SER A 405 1.74 5.75 19.70
C SER A 405 0.81 4.77 18.99
N VAL A 406 1.05 4.48 17.71
CA VAL A 406 0.12 3.66 16.90
C VAL A 406 0.80 2.39 16.40
N TYR A 407 0.30 1.22 16.84
CA TYR A 407 0.60 -0.05 16.19
C TYR A 407 -0.28 -0.14 14.93
N LYS A 408 0.36 -0.18 13.76
CA LYS A 408 -0.31 -0.13 12.45
C LYS A 408 -0.23 -1.50 11.77
N TYR A 409 -1.39 -2.03 11.43
CA TYR A 409 -1.51 -3.27 10.66
C TYR A 409 -2.28 -2.98 9.38
N ASP A 410 -1.70 -3.45 8.30
CA ASP A 410 -2.19 -3.35 6.94
C ASP A 410 -2.34 -4.77 6.40
N VAL A 411 -3.58 -5.21 6.24
CA VAL A 411 -3.92 -6.59 5.92
C VAL A 411 -5.03 -6.63 4.87
N SER A 412 -5.12 -7.73 4.13
CA SER A 412 -6.26 -7.94 3.24
C SER A 412 -6.97 -9.24 3.56
N VAL A 413 -8.31 -9.21 3.52
CA VAL A 413 -9.18 -10.37 3.75
C VAL A 413 -10.42 -10.24 2.87
N PRO A 414 -11.18 -11.35 2.65
CA PRO A 414 -12.46 -11.25 1.98
C PRO A 414 -13.35 -10.17 2.60
N VAL A 415 -13.91 -9.31 1.77
CA VAL A 415 -14.66 -8.10 2.15
C VAL A 415 -15.69 -8.36 3.26
N GLY A 416 -16.43 -9.48 3.17
CA GLY A 416 -17.41 -9.86 4.19
C GLY A 416 -16.86 -10.16 5.57
N LYS A 417 -15.53 -10.27 5.72
CA LYS A 417 -14.86 -10.64 6.97
C LYS A 417 -14.00 -9.53 7.58
N MET A 418 -13.81 -8.41 6.84
CA MET A 418 -12.86 -7.37 7.21
C MET A 418 -13.07 -6.84 8.63
N TYR A 419 -14.29 -6.39 8.96
CA TYR A 419 -14.52 -5.75 10.26
C TYR A 419 -14.49 -6.73 11.44
N GLY A 420 -14.77 -8.00 11.18
CA GLY A 420 -14.63 -9.05 12.20
C GLY A 420 -13.21 -9.18 12.79
N LEU A 421 -12.17 -8.75 12.05
CA LEU A 421 -10.81 -8.70 12.55
C LEU A 421 -10.64 -7.60 13.61
N VAL A 422 -11.26 -6.44 13.38
CA VAL A 422 -11.25 -5.31 14.33
C VAL A 422 -11.96 -5.71 15.62
N GLU A 423 -13.12 -6.36 15.51
CA GLU A 423 -13.90 -6.84 16.65
C GLU A 423 -13.14 -7.88 17.48
N LYS A 424 -12.55 -8.89 16.82
CA LYS A 424 -11.69 -9.89 17.47
C LYS A 424 -10.49 -9.25 18.18
N MET A 425 -9.85 -8.25 17.57
CA MET A 425 -8.75 -7.52 18.19
C MET A 425 -9.20 -6.75 19.44
N ARG A 426 -10.33 -6.04 19.37
CA ARG A 426 -10.92 -5.37 20.54
C ARG A 426 -11.26 -6.35 21.65
N GLU A 427 -11.83 -7.51 21.30
CA GLU A 427 -12.13 -8.57 22.27
C GLU A 427 -10.85 -9.10 22.94
N ARG A 428 -9.80 -9.39 22.16
CA ARG A 428 -8.48 -9.81 22.67
C ARG A 428 -7.92 -8.80 23.66
N LEU A 429 -7.84 -7.53 23.27
CA LEU A 429 -7.26 -6.47 24.10
C LEU A 429 -8.08 -6.21 25.38
N ARG A 430 -9.41 -6.35 25.30
CA ARG A 430 -10.29 -6.26 26.47
C ARG A 430 -10.06 -7.42 27.44
N LYS A 431 -9.93 -8.65 26.91
CA LYS A 431 -9.66 -9.86 27.71
C LYS A 431 -8.31 -9.78 28.42
N GLU A 432 -7.30 -9.21 27.79
CA GLU A 432 -5.98 -9.00 28.39
C GLU A 432 -5.94 -7.79 29.35
N GLY A 433 -7.06 -7.05 29.51
CA GLY A 433 -7.16 -5.93 30.44
C GLY A 433 -6.33 -4.70 30.05
N VAL A 434 -6.00 -4.55 28.76
CA VAL A 434 -5.16 -3.42 28.28
C VAL A 434 -5.94 -2.36 27.49
N LEU A 435 -7.19 -2.63 27.09
CA LEU A 435 -8.05 -1.67 26.38
C LEU A 435 -8.74 -0.73 27.38
N GLU A 436 -8.64 0.57 27.15
CA GLU A 436 -9.38 1.61 27.88
C GLU A 436 -10.89 1.45 27.62
N GLY A 437 -11.72 1.59 28.68
CA GLY A 437 -13.17 1.49 28.58
C GLY A 437 -13.82 1.02 29.87
N ASP A 438 -15.04 0.49 29.76
CA ASP A 438 -15.83 0.00 30.90
C ASP A 438 -15.06 -1.06 31.71
N GLY A 439 -14.76 -0.73 32.95
CA GLY A 439 -13.97 -1.57 33.86
C GLY A 439 -12.45 -1.35 33.83
N ASN A 440 -11.91 -0.57 32.91
CA ASN A 440 -10.49 -0.22 32.84
C ASN A 440 -10.27 1.20 32.31
N PRO A 441 -10.56 2.26 33.08
CA PRO A 441 -10.47 3.65 32.62
C PRO A 441 -9.03 4.14 32.37
N GLU A 442 -8.03 3.40 32.86
CA GLU A 442 -6.60 3.74 32.70
C GLU A 442 -5.87 2.74 31.78
N GLY A 443 -6.59 2.01 30.96
CA GLY A 443 -5.99 1.07 30.00
C GLY A 443 -4.97 1.76 29.09
N PRO A 444 -3.80 1.12 28.82
CA PRO A 444 -2.76 1.72 27.98
C PRO A 444 -3.16 1.87 26.52
N ILE A 445 -4.19 1.18 26.04
CA ILE A 445 -4.70 1.25 24.66
C ILE A 445 -6.01 2.05 24.67
N ARG A 446 -6.00 3.18 23.98
CA ARG A 446 -7.11 4.17 23.93
C ARG A 446 -8.15 3.85 22.86
N ALA A 447 -7.71 3.34 21.71
CA ALA A 447 -8.61 3.06 20.58
C ALA A 447 -8.07 1.95 19.69
N VAL A 448 -9.00 1.24 19.04
CA VAL A 448 -8.72 0.30 17.94
C VAL A 448 -9.56 0.75 16.76
N ALA A 449 -8.98 1.52 15.87
CA ALA A 449 -9.62 2.09 14.69
C ALA A 449 -9.52 1.15 13.50
N GLY A 450 -10.66 0.90 12.83
CA GLY A 450 -10.76 0.09 11.62
C GLY A 450 -11.23 0.93 10.44
N TYR A 451 -10.44 0.99 9.37
CA TYR A 451 -10.78 1.70 8.15
C TYR A 451 -10.05 1.05 6.96
N GLY A 452 -10.46 1.37 5.73
CA GLY A 452 -9.75 0.82 4.58
C GLY A 452 -10.46 0.95 3.25
N HIS A 453 -9.83 0.32 2.25
CA HIS A 453 -10.27 0.30 0.86
C HIS A 453 -11.20 -0.90 0.65
N MET A 454 -12.52 -0.61 0.59
CA MET A 454 -13.52 -1.67 0.43
C MET A 454 -13.39 -2.40 -0.92
N GLY A 455 -12.85 -1.68 -1.92
CA GLY A 455 -12.77 -2.17 -3.30
C GLY A 455 -11.85 -3.36 -3.50
N ASP A 456 -10.80 -3.47 -2.68
CA ASP A 456 -9.75 -4.49 -2.80
C ASP A 456 -9.58 -5.35 -1.53
N GLY A 457 -10.42 -5.13 -0.51
CA GLY A 457 -10.38 -5.90 0.73
C GLY A 457 -9.24 -5.51 1.68
N ASN A 458 -8.64 -4.35 1.49
CA ASN A 458 -7.57 -3.83 2.35
C ASN A 458 -8.14 -3.20 3.62
N LEU A 459 -7.72 -3.71 4.76
CA LEU A 459 -8.09 -3.24 6.09
C LEU A 459 -6.85 -2.68 6.80
N HIS A 460 -6.96 -1.43 7.25
CA HIS A 460 -6.04 -0.84 8.20
C HIS A 460 -6.60 -0.98 9.62
N ILE A 461 -5.81 -1.58 10.51
CA ILE A 461 -6.12 -1.65 11.95
C ILE A 461 -5.08 -0.79 12.67
N ASN A 462 -5.52 0.36 13.20
CA ASN A 462 -4.68 1.24 14.00
C ASN A 462 -5.02 1.09 15.48
N ILE A 463 -4.07 0.59 16.26
CA ILE A 463 -4.20 0.44 17.71
C ILE A 463 -3.44 1.57 18.37
N VAL A 464 -4.19 2.53 18.96
CA VAL A 464 -3.63 3.74 19.58
C VAL A 464 -3.35 3.46 21.04
N ALA A 465 -2.08 3.55 21.44
CA ALA A 465 -1.63 3.34 22.80
C ALA A 465 -0.95 4.59 23.38
N ASN A 466 -0.79 4.65 24.69
CA ASN A 466 -0.06 5.72 25.36
C ASN A 466 1.41 5.80 24.91
N LYS A 467 2.04 4.65 24.71
CA LYS A 467 3.41 4.49 24.19
C LYS A 467 3.63 3.11 23.60
N TYR A 468 4.65 2.94 22.76
CA TYR A 468 5.12 1.63 22.35
C TYR A 468 5.71 0.86 23.50
N THR A 469 5.29 -0.41 23.69
CA THR A 469 5.92 -1.34 24.63
C THR A 469 5.93 -2.75 24.06
N GLU A 470 6.96 -3.55 24.42
CA GLU A 470 7.04 -4.95 23.99
C GLU A 470 5.91 -5.81 24.57
N GLU A 471 5.38 -5.44 25.74
CA GLU A 471 4.28 -6.16 26.39
C GLU A 471 3.00 -6.04 25.55
N ILE A 472 2.67 -4.83 25.07
CA ILE A 472 1.52 -4.60 24.19
C ILE A 472 1.76 -5.27 22.84
N GLU A 473 2.95 -5.14 22.25
CA GLU A 473 3.28 -5.80 20.99
C GLU A 473 3.09 -7.32 21.07
N LYS A 474 3.52 -7.99 22.14
CA LYS A 474 3.32 -9.42 22.36
C LYS A 474 1.86 -9.86 22.56
N ILE A 475 0.98 -8.94 22.96
CA ILE A 475 -0.47 -9.20 23.04
C ILE A 475 -1.10 -9.14 21.64
N ILE A 476 -0.64 -8.21 20.81
CA ILE A 476 -1.14 -7.97 19.46
C ILE A 476 -0.54 -8.98 18.47
N GLU A 477 0.76 -9.20 18.52
CA GLU A 477 1.49 -10.13 17.65
C GLU A 477 1.86 -11.42 18.40
N PRO A 478 1.67 -12.64 17.87
CA PRO A 478 1.26 -12.89 16.47
C PRO A 478 -0.27 -12.92 16.25
N TYR A 479 -1.09 -12.62 17.26
CA TYR A 479 -2.55 -12.81 17.20
C TYR A 479 -3.20 -12.13 15.97
N VAL A 480 -2.76 -10.93 15.60
CA VAL A 480 -3.27 -10.23 14.39
C VAL A 480 -3.03 -11.07 13.14
N TYR A 481 -1.91 -11.74 13.00
CA TYR A 481 -1.58 -12.59 11.86
C TYR A 481 -2.33 -13.93 11.89
N GLU A 482 -2.58 -14.47 13.10
CA GLU A 482 -3.41 -15.67 13.30
C GLU A 482 -4.84 -15.46 12.81
N ILE A 483 -5.49 -14.35 13.20
CA ILE A 483 -6.87 -14.06 12.76
C ILE A 483 -6.95 -13.72 11.26
N VAL A 484 -5.88 -13.18 10.68
CA VAL A 484 -5.79 -12.99 9.21
C VAL A 484 -5.73 -14.34 8.52
N ALA A 485 -4.87 -15.24 8.96
CA ALA A 485 -4.72 -16.59 8.40
C ALA A 485 -6.01 -17.42 8.51
N GLU A 486 -6.72 -17.36 9.66
CA GLU A 486 -8.02 -17.99 9.86
C GLU A 486 -9.07 -17.53 8.83
N ASN A 487 -8.91 -16.33 8.27
CA ASN A 487 -9.80 -15.75 7.28
C ASN A 487 -9.25 -15.84 5.85
N GLU A 488 -8.22 -16.66 5.61
CA GLU A 488 -7.58 -16.85 4.30
C GLU A 488 -7.06 -15.53 3.72
N GLY A 489 -6.58 -14.63 4.59
CA GLY A 489 -6.12 -13.29 4.24
C GLY A 489 -4.62 -13.18 4.02
N SER A 490 -4.18 -11.96 3.70
CA SER A 490 -2.78 -11.58 3.61
C SER A 490 -2.39 -10.69 4.79
N ILE A 491 -1.26 -11.00 5.42
CA ILE A 491 -0.69 -10.19 6.50
C ILE A 491 -0.12 -8.85 6.02
N SER A 492 -0.04 -8.64 4.71
CA SER A 492 0.38 -7.38 4.11
C SER A 492 -0.41 -7.11 2.83
N ALA A 493 -1.27 -6.10 2.84
CA ALA A 493 -2.03 -5.69 1.67
C ALA A 493 -1.19 -4.81 0.73
N GLU A 494 -0.51 -3.78 1.28
CA GLU A 494 0.21 -2.76 0.52
C GLU A 494 1.65 -2.54 1.00
N HIS A 495 1.89 -2.58 2.34
CA HIS A 495 3.14 -2.10 2.93
C HIS A 495 4.36 -3.00 2.65
N GLY A 496 4.15 -4.23 2.22
CA GLY A 496 5.20 -5.24 2.07
C GLY A 496 5.54 -5.93 3.39
N LEU A 497 6.58 -6.75 3.38
CA LEU A 497 7.05 -7.51 4.54
C LEU A 497 8.20 -6.81 5.28
N GLY A 498 9.17 -6.27 4.55
CA GLY A 498 10.38 -5.65 5.10
C GLY A 498 11.07 -6.52 6.14
N VAL A 499 11.49 -5.88 7.23
CA VAL A 499 11.99 -6.53 8.45
C VAL A 499 10.83 -6.99 9.34
N MET A 500 9.76 -6.17 9.41
CA MET A 500 8.65 -6.35 10.35
C MET A 500 7.92 -7.68 10.18
N LYS A 501 7.51 -7.99 8.94
CA LYS A 501 6.61 -9.10 8.67
C LYS A 501 7.31 -10.34 8.07
N ALA A 502 8.60 -10.24 7.74
CA ALA A 502 9.36 -11.35 7.17
C ALA A 502 9.26 -12.65 8.00
N PRO A 503 9.36 -12.64 9.35
CA PRO A 503 9.20 -13.83 10.16
C PRO A 503 7.79 -14.45 10.14
N TYR A 504 6.80 -13.67 9.72
CA TYR A 504 5.39 -14.05 9.72
C TYR A 504 4.85 -14.46 8.33
N ILE A 505 5.71 -14.53 7.31
CA ILE A 505 5.31 -14.87 5.94
C ILE A 505 4.48 -16.16 5.85
N GLY A 506 4.75 -17.13 6.71
CA GLY A 506 4.05 -18.41 6.79
C GLY A 506 2.57 -18.32 7.18
N TYR A 507 2.09 -17.20 7.73
CA TYR A 507 0.66 -16.98 7.98
C TYR A 507 -0.16 -16.73 6.70
N THR A 508 0.49 -16.29 5.61
CA THR A 508 -0.15 -16.09 4.32
C THR A 508 0.32 -17.10 3.29
N GLN A 509 1.63 -17.34 3.22
CA GLN A 509 2.24 -18.17 2.19
C GLN A 509 2.48 -19.58 2.71
N ASN A 510 2.14 -20.59 1.90
CA ASN A 510 2.47 -21.97 2.23
C ASN A 510 3.99 -22.23 2.07
N GLU A 511 4.46 -23.31 2.70
CA GLU A 511 5.89 -23.70 2.69
C GLU A 511 6.48 -23.81 1.28
N THR A 512 5.75 -24.42 0.36
CA THR A 512 6.18 -24.57 -1.04
C THR A 512 6.38 -23.21 -1.73
N SER A 513 5.46 -22.24 -1.49
CA SER A 513 5.59 -20.89 -2.03
C SER A 513 6.85 -20.20 -1.48
N VAL A 514 7.09 -20.31 -0.18
CA VAL A 514 8.29 -19.73 0.46
C VAL A 514 9.58 -20.36 -0.08
N GLU A 515 9.61 -21.70 -0.27
CA GLU A 515 10.75 -22.38 -0.88
C GLU A 515 11.00 -21.92 -2.34
N VAL A 516 9.95 -21.72 -3.13
CA VAL A 516 10.07 -21.20 -4.50
C VAL A 516 10.63 -19.77 -4.47
N MET A 517 10.16 -18.91 -3.58
CA MET A 517 10.71 -17.57 -3.42
C MET A 517 12.19 -17.61 -3.02
N LYS A 518 12.60 -18.49 -2.09
CA LYS A 518 14.03 -18.70 -1.74
C LYS A 518 14.86 -19.15 -2.94
N LYS A 519 14.35 -20.03 -3.78
CA LYS A 519 15.02 -20.46 -5.02
C LYS A 519 15.20 -19.30 -6.00
N ILE A 520 14.15 -18.45 -6.18
CA ILE A 520 14.23 -17.26 -7.02
C ILE A 520 15.26 -16.27 -6.46
N LYS A 521 15.23 -16.01 -5.15
CA LYS A 521 16.24 -15.16 -4.49
C LYS A 521 17.66 -15.69 -4.75
N ASN A 522 17.90 -16.97 -4.53
CA ASN A 522 19.21 -17.58 -4.74
C ASN A 522 19.65 -17.61 -6.22
N LEU A 523 18.70 -17.66 -7.16
CA LEU A 523 19.00 -17.56 -8.59
C LEU A 523 19.57 -16.19 -8.96
N PHE A 524 18.99 -15.12 -8.45
CA PHE A 524 19.40 -13.75 -8.76
C PHE A 524 20.53 -13.24 -7.85
N ASP A 525 20.50 -13.59 -6.57
CA ASP A 525 21.45 -13.13 -5.54
C ASP A 525 22.02 -14.29 -4.72
N PRO A 526 22.87 -15.14 -5.33
CA PRO A 526 23.44 -16.29 -4.63
C PRO A 526 24.36 -15.95 -3.45
N LYS A 527 24.83 -14.71 -3.36
CA LYS A 527 25.64 -14.21 -2.24
C LYS A 527 24.80 -13.59 -1.13
N GLY A 528 23.51 -13.37 -1.35
CA GLY A 528 22.59 -12.75 -0.38
C GLY A 528 22.91 -11.30 -0.01
N LEU A 529 23.58 -10.56 -0.90
CA LEU A 529 24.10 -9.21 -0.64
C LEU A 529 23.06 -8.11 -0.81
N LEU A 530 22.03 -8.34 -1.63
CA LEU A 530 21.03 -7.33 -1.95
C LEU A 530 19.85 -7.38 -0.97
N ASN A 531 19.64 -6.29 -0.26
CA ASN A 531 18.59 -6.09 0.75
C ASN A 531 18.48 -7.25 1.76
N PRO A 532 19.59 -7.65 2.43
CA PRO A 532 19.62 -8.80 3.31
C PRO A 532 18.71 -8.62 4.53
N TYR A 533 18.38 -9.75 5.20
CA TYR A 533 17.58 -9.82 6.43
C TYR A 533 16.09 -9.45 6.30
N LYS A 534 15.59 -9.30 5.10
CA LYS A 534 14.24 -8.81 4.82
C LYS A 534 13.51 -9.73 3.86
N TYR A 535 12.18 -9.61 3.86
CA TYR A 535 11.27 -10.23 2.91
C TYR A 535 11.23 -11.77 3.03
N ILE A 536 12.32 -12.46 2.67
CA ILE A 536 12.45 -13.92 2.75
C ILE A 536 13.68 -14.23 3.62
N VAL A 537 13.48 -14.67 4.84
CA VAL A 537 14.51 -14.99 5.82
C VAL A 537 14.58 -16.50 6.08
#